data_99c1b68b1b3f3c4cd3a93100e7a9d7f3
#
_entry.id   99c1b68b1b3f3c4cd3a93100e7a9d7f3
#
_cell.length_a   1.000
_cell.length_b   1.000
_cell.length_c   1.000
_cell.angle_alpha   90.00
_cell.angle_beta   90.00
_cell.angle_gamma   90.00
#
_symmetry.space_group_name_H-M   'P 1'
#
loop_
_entity.id
_entity.type
_entity.pdbx_description
1 polymer ?
#
loop_
_entity_poly.entity_id
_entity_poly.type
_entity_poly.pdbx_seq_one_letter_code
_entity_poly.pdbx_strand_id
1 'polypeptide(L)'
;DPSYDPTHRGQAFNYLREKLRQGEHVTGLIYIDEKSAELHKANNTTLRRKDHVRRIDYPKPDGVLTFDRLTSVFLSNTNHEEDQPVHLTLKDAAVPVEVNLALYDGPEQRYCPAAVYEFVEDSNGKPRLQINAQNCVHCKTCDIKDPTQNINWVTPEGGGGPNYPNM
;
A
#
# COMPACT_ATOMS: atom_id res chain seq x y z
N ASP A 1 -17.49 22.56 3.39
CA ASP A 1 -16.04 22.61 3.37
C ASP A 1 -15.61 24.02 2.92
N PRO A 2 -14.91 24.83 3.78
CA PRO A 2 -14.48 26.19 3.45
C PRO A 2 -13.41 26.25 2.33
N SER A 3 -12.88 25.12 1.87
CA SER A 3 -11.96 25.05 0.72
C SER A 3 -12.68 24.85 -0.62
N TYR A 4 -14.02 24.79 -0.61
CA TYR A 4 -14.80 24.59 -1.82
C TYR A 4 -14.92 25.90 -2.63
N ASP A 5 -14.28 25.95 -3.79
CA ASP A 5 -14.42 27.05 -4.75
C ASP A 5 -15.53 26.74 -5.77
N PRO A 6 -16.66 27.44 -5.73
CA PRO A 6 -17.77 27.20 -6.65
C PRO A 6 -17.47 27.55 -8.12
N THR A 7 -16.41 28.35 -8.38
CA THR A 7 -16.06 28.75 -9.76
C THR A 7 -15.57 27.58 -10.58
N HIS A 8 -14.80 26.70 -10.00
CA HIS A 8 -14.27 25.50 -10.67
C HIS A 8 -15.36 24.48 -10.99
N ARG A 9 -16.39 24.36 -10.14
CA ARG A 9 -17.54 23.50 -10.43
C ARG A 9 -18.31 23.98 -11.65
N GLY A 10 -18.46 25.29 -11.80
CA GLY A 10 -19.07 25.91 -12.98
C GLY A 10 -18.31 25.59 -14.27
N GLN A 11 -16.99 25.65 -14.23
CA GLN A 11 -16.13 25.33 -15.38
C GLN A 11 -16.26 23.84 -15.77
N ALA A 12 -16.24 22.92 -14.80
CA ALA A 12 -16.43 21.50 -15.06
C ALA A 12 -17.79 21.18 -15.67
N PHE A 13 -18.84 21.81 -15.19
CA PHE A 13 -20.18 21.67 -15.77
C PHE A 13 -20.28 22.24 -17.20
N ASN A 14 -19.65 23.38 -17.46
CA ASN A 14 -19.64 23.95 -18.79
C ASN A 14 -18.86 23.07 -19.77
N TYR A 15 -17.72 22.54 -19.38
CA TYR A 15 -16.96 21.59 -20.16
C TYR A 15 -17.78 20.34 -20.50
N LEU A 16 -18.43 19.73 -19.50
CA LEU A 16 -19.28 18.55 -19.70
C LEU A 16 -20.44 18.86 -20.67
N ARG A 17 -21.10 19.99 -20.50
CA ARG A 17 -22.21 20.44 -21.36
C ARG A 17 -21.76 20.59 -22.81
N GLU A 18 -20.57 21.14 -23.04
CA GLU A 18 -20.02 21.32 -24.39
C GLU A 18 -19.69 19.98 -25.04
N LYS A 19 -19.10 19.04 -24.32
CA LYS A 19 -18.81 17.71 -24.80
C LYS A 19 -20.08 16.93 -25.19
N LEU A 20 -21.12 17.03 -24.37
CA LEU A 20 -22.41 16.41 -24.68
C LEU A 20 -23.09 17.06 -25.91
N ARG A 21 -22.93 18.38 -26.13
CA ARG A 21 -23.42 19.05 -27.34
C ARG A 21 -22.71 18.59 -28.60
N GLN A 22 -21.42 18.25 -28.50
CA GLN A 22 -20.60 17.69 -29.57
C GLN A 22 -20.90 16.21 -29.86
N GLY A 23 -21.83 15.62 -29.11
CA GLY A 23 -22.19 14.20 -29.24
C GLY A 23 -21.14 13.23 -28.71
N GLU A 24 -20.18 13.73 -27.90
CA GLU A 24 -19.21 12.86 -27.29
C GLU A 24 -19.81 12.06 -26.14
N HIS A 25 -19.41 10.79 -26.06
CA HIS A 25 -19.83 9.90 -24.98
C HIS A 25 -18.98 10.20 -23.74
N VAL A 26 -19.59 10.79 -22.71
CA VAL A 26 -18.90 11.08 -21.45
C VAL A 26 -19.35 10.06 -20.41
N THR A 27 -18.43 9.17 -20.03
CA THR A 27 -18.67 8.11 -19.04
C THR A 27 -18.45 8.58 -17.61
N GLY A 28 -17.80 9.71 -17.43
CA GLY A 28 -17.60 10.36 -16.13
C GLY A 28 -16.78 11.63 -16.27
N LEU A 29 -16.94 12.53 -15.31
CA LEU A 29 -16.11 13.72 -15.16
C LEU A 29 -15.42 13.68 -13.81
N ILE A 30 -14.10 13.56 -13.80
CA ILE A 30 -13.28 13.72 -12.60
C ILE A 30 -12.72 15.12 -12.63
N TYR A 31 -13.15 15.93 -11.66
CA TYR A 31 -12.59 17.27 -11.46
C TYR A 31 -11.39 17.16 -10.50
N ILE A 32 -10.23 17.58 -10.94
CA ILE A 32 -9.01 17.62 -10.16
C ILE A 32 -8.50 19.08 -10.16
N ASP A 33 -8.61 19.75 -9.03
CA ASP A 33 -7.93 21.02 -8.80
C ASP A 33 -6.45 20.80 -8.43
N GLU A 34 -5.66 21.87 -8.35
CA GLU A 34 -4.23 21.78 -8.02
C GLU A 34 -3.99 21.05 -6.69
N LYS A 35 -4.82 21.31 -5.69
CA LYS A 35 -4.74 20.67 -4.37
C LYS A 35 -5.11 19.18 -4.45
N SER A 36 -6.15 18.86 -5.21
CA SER A 36 -6.54 17.46 -5.46
C SER A 36 -5.50 16.73 -6.29
N ALA A 37 -4.87 17.41 -7.26
CA ALA A 37 -3.76 16.84 -8.03
C ALA A 37 -2.55 16.52 -7.15
N GLU A 38 -2.27 17.30 -6.10
CA GLU A 38 -1.24 16.98 -5.11
C GLU A 38 -1.59 15.73 -4.27
N LEU A 39 -2.86 15.59 -3.91
CA LEU A 39 -3.35 14.41 -3.19
C LEU A 39 -3.32 13.14 -4.05
N HIS A 40 -3.43 13.29 -5.36
CA HIS A 40 -3.38 12.20 -6.33
C HIS A 40 -1.98 11.89 -6.87
N LYS A 41 -0.93 12.50 -6.32
CA LYS A 41 0.44 12.05 -6.61
C LYS A 41 0.56 10.57 -6.27
N ALA A 42 1.28 9.83 -7.11
CA ALA A 42 1.54 8.43 -6.87
C ALA A 42 2.10 8.22 -5.46
N ASN A 43 1.42 7.41 -4.66
CA ASN A 43 1.65 7.34 -3.22
C ASN A 43 3.08 6.88 -2.87
N ASN A 44 3.68 6.04 -3.73
CA ASN A 44 5.07 5.60 -3.61
C ASN A 44 6.07 6.76 -3.66
N THR A 45 5.78 7.83 -4.40
CA THR A 45 6.67 8.99 -4.54
C THR A 45 6.64 9.95 -3.35
N THR A 46 5.70 9.79 -2.43
CA THR A 46 5.51 10.67 -1.27
C THR A 46 6.32 10.24 -0.04
N LEU A 47 6.93 9.06 -0.07
CA LEU A 47 7.69 8.55 1.06
C LEU A 47 8.99 9.35 1.23
N ARG A 48 9.19 9.88 2.43
CA ARG A 48 10.41 10.63 2.78
C ARG A 48 11.50 9.69 3.28
N ARG A 49 12.76 10.04 3.00
CA ARG A 49 13.93 9.31 3.48
C ARG A 49 13.98 9.32 5.02
N LYS A 50 14.55 8.28 5.62
CA LYS A 50 14.64 8.10 7.07
C LYS A 50 15.38 9.21 7.80
N ASP A 51 16.38 9.81 7.14
CA ASP A 51 17.19 10.94 7.66
C ASP A 51 16.43 12.28 7.65
N HIS A 52 15.31 12.36 6.91
CA HIS A 52 14.46 13.55 6.81
C HIS A 52 13.18 13.46 7.65
N VAL A 53 13.04 12.44 8.47
CA VAL A 53 11.85 12.24 9.30
C VAL A 53 12.21 11.94 10.74
N ARG A 54 11.40 12.48 11.66
CA ARG A 54 11.49 12.11 13.08
C ARG A 54 10.68 10.83 13.31
N ARG A 55 11.24 9.89 14.06
CA ARG A 55 10.50 8.73 14.54
C ARG A 55 9.31 9.18 15.41
N ILE A 56 8.15 8.63 15.12
CA ILE A 56 6.95 8.84 15.93
C ILE A 56 6.90 7.71 16.97
N ASP A 57 6.76 8.10 18.24
CA ASP A 57 6.60 7.14 19.33
C ASP A 57 5.09 6.94 19.56
N TYR A 58 4.57 5.83 19.10
CA TYR A 58 3.15 5.48 19.25
C TYR A 58 2.89 4.84 20.62
N PRO A 59 1.71 5.09 21.23
CA PRO A 59 1.30 4.38 22.44
C PRO A 59 1.35 2.87 22.23
N LYS A 60 1.83 2.14 23.22
CA LYS A 60 1.78 0.68 23.19
C LYS A 60 0.34 0.20 23.34
N PRO A 61 -0.05 -0.88 22.62
CA PRO A 61 -1.34 -1.52 22.84
C PRO A 61 -1.52 -1.96 24.29
N ASP A 62 -2.74 -1.82 24.80
CA ASP A 62 -3.08 -2.14 26.20
C ASP A 62 -3.45 -3.62 26.42
N GLY A 63 -3.64 -4.38 25.36
CA GLY A 63 -4.03 -5.79 25.40
C GLY A 63 -5.51 -6.03 25.79
N VAL A 64 -6.32 -4.97 25.92
CA VAL A 64 -7.73 -5.03 26.29
C VAL A 64 -8.62 -4.48 25.19
N LEU A 65 -8.38 -3.23 24.77
CA LEU A 65 -9.08 -2.57 23.67
C LEU A 65 -8.22 -2.49 22.40
N THR A 66 -6.91 -2.49 22.59
CA THR A 66 -5.95 -2.38 21.50
C THR A 66 -4.92 -3.51 21.59
N PHE A 67 -4.60 -4.11 20.46
CA PHE A 67 -3.69 -5.25 20.37
C PHE A 67 -2.54 -4.92 19.42
N ASP A 68 -1.39 -5.56 19.63
CA ASP A 68 -0.29 -5.45 18.70
C ASP A 68 -0.62 -6.15 17.37
N ARG A 69 0.15 -5.78 16.33
CA ARG A 69 -0.11 -6.27 14.98
C ARG A 69 -0.03 -7.78 14.85
N LEU A 70 0.97 -8.42 15.47
CA LEU A 70 1.18 -9.86 15.36
C LEU A 70 0.04 -10.63 16.05
N THR A 71 -0.39 -10.19 17.22
CA THR A 71 -1.56 -10.75 17.91
C THR A 71 -2.81 -10.60 17.06
N SER A 72 -3.02 -9.45 16.44
CA SER A 72 -4.17 -9.21 15.56
C SER A 72 -4.16 -10.13 14.33
N VAL A 73 -3.00 -10.30 13.69
CA VAL A 73 -2.82 -11.23 12.57
C VAL A 73 -3.10 -12.68 12.99
N PHE A 74 -2.57 -13.09 14.13
CA PHE A 74 -2.82 -14.42 14.68
C PHE A 74 -4.30 -14.69 14.93
N LEU A 75 -4.99 -13.73 15.56
CA LEU A 75 -6.43 -13.86 15.87
C LEU A 75 -7.32 -13.84 14.62
N SER A 76 -6.91 -13.15 13.55
CA SER A 76 -7.63 -13.15 12.27
C SER A 76 -7.62 -14.53 11.62
N ASN A 77 -6.62 -15.35 11.94
CA ASN A 77 -6.39 -16.68 11.39
C ASN A 77 -6.39 -16.71 9.84
N THR A 78 -5.99 -15.61 9.22
CA THR A 78 -5.87 -15.51 7.76
C THR A 78 -4.82 -16.50 7.27
N ASN A 79 -5.17 -17.28 6.27
CA ASN A 79 -4.29 -18.28 5.66
C ASN A 79 -4.55 -18.40 4.16
N HIS A 80 -3.63 -19.07 3.47
CA HIS A 80 -3.72 -19.39 2.04
C HIS A 80 -3.52 -20.89 1.86
N GLU A 81 -4.00 -21.42 0.74
CA GLU A 81 -3.64 -22.77 0.33
C GLU A 81 -2.12 -22.84 0.10
N GLU A 82 -1.47 -23.90 0.60
CA GLU A 82 0.00 -24.01 0.59
C GLU A 82 0.59 -24.19 -0.80
N ASP A 83 -0.18 -24.77 -1.71
CA ASP A 83 0.20 -25.06 -3.10
C ASP A 83 -0.11 -23.93 -4.09
N GLN A 84 -0.69 -22.82 -3.61
CA GLN A 84 -0.90 -21.64 -4.45
C GLN A 84 0.43 -21.01 -4.89
N PRO A 85 0.52 -20.53 -6.14
CA PRO A 85 1.63 -19.71 -6.57
C PRO A 85 1.79 -18.47 -5.68
N VAL A 86 3.03 -18.12 -5.33
CA VAL A 86 3.31 -16.92 -4.52
C VAL A 86 2.86 -15.68 -5.26
N HIS A 87 1.92 -14.93 -4.67
CA HIS A 87 1.37 -13.71 -5.27
C HIS A 87 2.21 -12.45 -5.01
N LEU A 88 3.17 -12.51 -4.09
CA LEU A 88 4.08 -11.42 -3.77
C LEU A 88 5.49 -11.77 -4.29
N THR A 89 5.88 -11.13 -5.36
CA THR A 89 7.19 -11.32 -5.99
C THR A 89 7.97 -10.02 -6.02
N LEU A 90 9.28 -10.11 -6.16
CA LEU A 90 10.16 -8.95 -6.31
C LEU A 90 10.65 -8.88 -7.75
N LYS A 91 10.69 -7.68 -8.34
CA LYS A 91 11.31 -7.45 -9.63
C LYS A 91 12.83 -7.60 -9.55
N ASP A 92 13.41 -7.12 -8.43
CA ASP A 92 14.83 -7.23 -8.12
C ASP A 92 14.99 -7.55 -6.63
N ALA A 93 15.66 -8.65 -6.32
CA ALA A 93 15.85 -9.13 -4.95
C ALA A 93 16.82 -8.28 -4.12
N ALA A 94 17.67 -7.47 -4.75
CA ALA A 94 18.64 -6.60 -4.06
C ALA A 94 18.01 -5.30 -3.55
N VAL A 95 17.02 -4.77 -4.27
CA VAL A 95 16.39 -3.47 -3.98
C VAL A 95 15.86 -3.33 -2.55
N PRO A 96 15.21 -4.32 -1.93
CA PRO A 96 14.73 -4.18 -0.56
C PRO A 96 15.86 -3.85 0.44
N VAL A 97 17.02 -4.42 0.28
CA VAL A 97 18.17 -4.17 1.19
C VAL A 97 18.94 -2.94 0.76
N GLU A 98 19.34 -2.86 -0.50
CA GLU A 98 20.25 -1.82 -0.99
C GLU A 98 19.59 -0.45 -1.10
N VAL A 99 18.27 -0.40 -1.29
CA VAL A 99 17.54 0.84 -1.46
C VAL A 99 16.54 1.06 -0.32
N ASN A 100 15.56 0.17 -0.15
CA ASN A 100 14.45 0.40 0.77
C ASN A 100 14.91 0.41 2.24
N LEU A 101 15.72 -0.55 2.66
CA LEU A 101 16.30 -0.56 4.01
C LEU A 101 17.28 0.58 4.21
N ALA A 102 18.16 0.82 3.24
CA ALA A 102 19.20 1.83 3.33
C ALA A 102 18.65 3.26 3.41
N LEU A 103 17.68 3.60 2.57
CA LEU A 103 17.16 4.98 2.43
C LEU A 103 15.92 5.25 3.27
N TYR A 104 15.05 4.25 3.46
CA TYR A 104 13.71 4.39 4.05
C TYR A 104 13.51 3.53 5.29
N ASP A 105 14.55 2.82 5.75
CA ASP A 105 14.51 1.95 6.94
C ASP A 105 13.48 0.82 6.81
N GLY A 106 13.45 0.16 5.65
CA GLY A 106 12.56 -0.97 5.36
C GLY A 106 11.08 -0.62 5.55
N PRO A 107 10.51 0.26 4.72
CA PRO A 107 9.14 0.74 4.88
C PRO A 107 8.10 -0.37 4.75
N GLU A 108 8.45 -1.47 4.10
CA GLU A 108 7.62 -2.66 3.93
C GLU A 108 7.13 -3.22 5.26
N GLN A 109 8.00 -3.21 6.28
CA GLN A 109 7.66 -3.65 7.63
C GLN A 109 6.61 -2.77 8.32
N ARG A 110 6.50 -1.50 7.89
CA ARG A 110 5.62 -0.51 8.54
C ARG A 110 4.30 -0.31 7.84
N TYR A 111 4.29 -0.24 6.50
CA TYR A 111 3.04 -0.02 5.79
C TYR A 111 2.21 -1.30 5.64
N CYS A 112 2.80 -2.49 5.81
CA CYS A 112 2.05 -3.73 5.76
C CYS A 112 1.26 -3.94 7.06
N PRO A 113 -0.09 -4.02 7.02
CA PRO A 113 -0.90 -4.23 8.23
C PRO A 113 -0.82 -5.65 8.75
N ALA A 114 -0.41 -6.62 7.92
CA ALA A 114 -0.47 -8.04 8.21
C ALA A 114 0.90 -8.67 8.53
N ALA A 115 1.93 -7.88 8.80
CA ALA A 115 3.28 -8.36 9.11
C ALA A 115 3.86 -9.35 8.06
N VAL A 116 3.58 -9.08 6.79
CA VAL A 116 4.06 -9.93 5.69
C VAL A 116 5.56 -9.77 5.47
N TYR A 117 6.09 -8.58 5.67
CA TYR A 117 7.47 -8.24 5.36
C TYR A 117 8.29 -8.06 6.63
N GLU A 118 9.45 -8.73 6.68
CA GLU A 118 10.42 -8.64 7.77
C GLU A 118 11.83 -8.59 7.21
N PHE A 119 12.69 -7.75 7.78
CA PHE A 119 14.13 -7.83 7.54
C PHE A 119 14.75 -8.74 8.59
N VAL A 120 15.34 -9.82 8.14
CA VAL A 120 16.01 -10.82 8.98
C VAL A 120 17.46 -10.97 8.51
N GLU A 121 18.31 -11.48 9.38
CA GLU A 121 19.69 -11.80 8.99
C GLU A 121 19.75 -13.19 8.34
N ASP A 122 20.56 -13.32 7.30
CA ASP A 122 20.91 -14.60 6.70
C ASP A 122 21.97 -15.34 7.55
N SER A 123 22.39 -16.52 7.12
CA SER A 123 23.41 -17.32 7.80
C SER A 123 24.79 -16.63 7.91
N ASN A 124 25.01 -15.56 7.15
CA ASN A 124 26.25 -14.76 7.16
C ASN A 124 26.09 -13.43 7.91
N GLY A 125 24.96 -13.21 8.60
CA GLY A 125 24.66 -11.97 9.31
C GLY A 125 24.30 -10.80 8.40
N LYS A 126 23.95 -11.06 7.11
CA LYS A 126 23.54 -10.01 6.19
C LYS A 126 22.01 -9.86 6.20
N PRO A 127 21.52 -8.63 6.14
CA PRO A 127 20.06 -8.41 6.08
C PRO A 127 19.48 -8.93 4.77
N ARG A 128 18.31 -9.56 4.85
CA ARG A 128 17.48 -9.96 3.71
C ARG A 128 16.02 -9.68 3.99
N LEU A 129 15.24 -9.43 2.96
CA LEU A 129 13.79 -9.36 3.09
C LEU A 129 13.19 -10.76 3.13
N GLN A 130 12.40 -11.03 4.15
CA GLN A 130 11.56 -12.21 4.26
C GLN A 130 10.11 -11.82 3.97
N ILE A 131 9.43 -12.61 3.15
CA ILE A 131 8.02 -12.38 2.78
C ILE A 131 7.18 -13.54 3.34
N ASN A 132 6.40 -13.24 4.36
CA ASN A 132 5.48 -14.18 5.01
C ASN A 132 4.12 -14.12 4.29
N ALA A 133 4.05 -14.62 3.06
CA ALA A 133 2.89 -14.47 2.17
C ALA A 133 1.60 -15.06 2.76
N GLN A 134 1.68 -16.06 3.65
CA GLN A 134 0.54 -16.65 4.34
C GLN A 134 -0.25 -15.66 5.20
N ASN A 135 0.40 -14.60 5.69
CA ASN A 135 -0.25 -13.56 6.49
C ASN A 135 -0.98 -12.52 5.63
N CYS A 136 -0.83 -12.57 4.31
CA CYS A 136 -1.29 -11.49 3.44
C CYS A 136 -2.83 -11.43 3.37
N VAL A 137 -3.39 -10.27 3.66
CA VAL A 137 -4.84 -9.97 3.58
C VAL A 137 -5.24 -9.34 2.24
N HIS A 138 -4.39 -9.36 1.25
CA HIS A 138 -4.61 -8.85 -0.12
C HIS A 138 -5.06 -7.37 -0.18
N CYS A 139 -4.65 -6.54 0.78
CA CYS A 139 -5.01 -5.11 0.83
C CYS A 139 -4.29 -4.25 -0.21
N LYS A 140 -3.29 -4.79 -0.93
CA LYS A 140 -2.49 -4.12 -1.96
C LYS A 140 -1.72 -2.86 -1.49
N THR A 141 -1.64 -2.61 -0.20
CA THR A 141 -0.88 -1.46 0.33
C THR A 141 0.58 -1.47 -0.13
N CYS A 142 1.21 -2.63 -0.22
CA CYS A 142 2.59 -2.78 -0.69
C CYS A 142 2.75 -2.38 -2.16
N ASP A 143 1.83 -2.80 -3.02
CA ASP A 143 1.81 -2.45 -4.45
C ASP A 143 1.70 -0.93 -4.67
N ILE A 144 0.97 -0.23 -3.78
CA ILE A 144 0.75 1.21 -3.87
C ILE A 144 1.89 2.01 -3.20
N LYS A 145 2.40 1.52 -2.07
CA LYS A 145 3.31 2.28 -1.18
C LYS A 145 4.79 2.06 -1.43
N ASP A 146 5.17 0.96 -2.06
CA ASP A 146 6.58 0.65 -2.27
C ASP A 146 7.27 1.80 -3.04
N PRO A 147 8.27 2.48 -2.44
CA PRO A 147 8.90 3.65 -3.04
C PRO A 147 9.60 3.33 -4.36
N THR A 148 10.05 2.10 -4.51
CA THR A 148 10.75 1.63 -5.73
C THR A 148 9.84 0.91 -6.71
N GLN A 149 8.58 0.64 -6.32
CA GLN A 149 7.66 -0.20 -7.11
C GLN A 149 8.26 -1.56 -7.47
N ASN A 150 9.07 -2.10 -6.57
CA ASN A 150 9.77 -3.36 -6.73
C ASN A 150 8.91 -4.57 -6.37
N ILE A 151 7.97 -4.39 -5.45
CA ILE A 151 7.01 -5.44 -5.09
C ILE A 151 6.01 -5.58 -6.25
N ASN A 152 5.95 -6.79 -6.80
CA ASN A 152 5.01 -7.13 -7.86
C ASN A 152 3.92 -8.02 -7.26
N TRP A 153 2.73 -7.44 -7.10
CA TRP A 153 1.56 -8.15 -6.61
C TRP A 153 0.85 -8.84 -7.78
N VAL A 154 0.85 -10.17 -7.75
CA VAL A 154 0.22 -11.00 -8.78
C VAL A 154 -1.14 -11.48 -8.28
N THR A 155 -2.16 -11.45 -9.13
CA THR A 155 -3.47 -11.99 -8.78
C THR A 155 -3.38 -13.49 -8.48
N PRO A 156 -4.08 -13.99 -7.46
CA PRO A 156 -4.15 -15.43 -7.22
C PRO A 156 -4.86 -16.14 -8.38
N GLU A 157 -4.68 -17.45 -8.44
CA GLU A 157 -5.44 -18.27 -9.37
C GLU A 157 -6.95 -18.24 -9.08
N GLY A 158 -7.77 -18.65 -10.03
CA GLY A 158 -9.23 -18.68 -9.86
C GLY A 158 -9.65 -19.59 -8.71
N GLY A 159 -10.40 -19.04 -7.76
CA GLY A 159 -10.77 -19.70 -6.52
C GLY A 159 -9.73 -19.67 -5.41
N GLY A 160 -8.51 -19.18 -5.71
CA GLY A 160 -7.45 -18.97 -4.72
C GLY A 160 -7.54 -17.61 -4.02
N GLY A 161 -6.55 -17.35 -3.17
CA GLY A 161 -6.47 -16.12 -2.37
C GLY A 161 -6.58 -16.44 -0.88
N PRO A 162 -6.72 -15.41 -0.02
CA PRO A 162 -6.76 -15.61 1.41
C PRO A 162 -8.10 -16.16 1.91
N ASN A 163 -8.03 -17.04 2.90
CA ASN A 163 -9.18 -17.43 3.71
C ASN A 163 -9.25 -16.48 4.91
N TYR A 164 -10.45 -15.99 5.23
CA TYR A 164 -10.73 -15.03 6.31
C TYR A 164 -11.70 -15.62 7.35
N PRO A 165 -11.29 -16.60 8.14
CA PRO A 165 -12.23 -17.29 9.02
C PRO A 165 -12.74 -16.43 10.18
N ASN A 166 -11.98 -15.42 10.59
CA ASN A 166 -12.30 -14.57 11.75
C ASN A 166 -12.34 -13.07 11.41
N MET A 167 -12.60 -12.72 10.15
CA MET A 167 -12.74 -11.31 9.70
C MET A 167 -14.09 -11.07 9.04
#